data_fa45fef6ce6ea65115e13b93a04e1792
#
_entry.id   fa45fef6ce6ea65115e13b93a04e1792
#
_cell.length_a   1.000
_cell.length_b   1.000
_cell.length_c   1.000
_cell.angle_alpha   90.00
_cell.angle_beta   90.00
_cell.angle_gamma   90.00
#
_symmetry.space_group_name_H-M   'P 1'
#
loop_
_entity.id
_entity.type
_entity.pdbx_description
1 polymer ?
#
loop_
_entity_poly.entity_id
_entity_poly.type
_entity_poly.pdbx_seq_one_letter_code
_entity_poly.pdbx_strand_id
1 'polypeptide(L)'
;MKTNSDKFVWPGHLIRRLQQMAVLVFHQETDGLGVTPTQFVTLLGIEDQAGLDQVRLSQVTKIDRSMTARIVETLARRGLIRKQPGKTDKRANALYLTPKGTQLLKVATPSVDKSQKEILRPLSSAERAEFVRMMRVILDAHGKLEDKGVEGNGAKASPAKPKAKRKTASRKP
;
A
#
# COMPACT_ATOMS: atom_id res chain seq x y z
N MET A 1 -38.99 -9.05 -6.09
CA MET A 1 -37.91 -8.60 -6.97
C MET A 1 -37.09 -7.55 -6.27
N LYS A 2 -35.78 -7.80 -5.98
CA LYS A 2 -34.91 -6.74 -5.43
C LYS A 2 -34.68 -5.71 -6.52
N THR A 3 -34.97 -4.46 -6.25
CA THR A 3 -34.78 -3.36 -7.21
C THR A 3 -33.29 -3.16 -7.51
N ASN A 4 -32.97 -2.58 -8.66
CA ASN A 4 -31.56 -2.33 -9.04
C ASN A 4 -30.84 -1.41 -8.01
N SER A 5 -31.61 -0.63 -7.25
CA SER A 5 -31.14 0.21 -6.12
C SER A 5 -30.52 -0.60 -4.98
N ASP A 6 -31.01 -1.82 -4.71
CA ASP A 6 -30.53 -2.66 -3.61
C ASP A 6 -29.07 -3.18 -3.83
N LYS A 7 -28.58 -3.17 -5.07
CA LYS A 7 -27.22 -3.59 -5.41
C LYS A 7 -26.16 -2.58 -4.94
N PHE A 8 -26.52 -1.32 -4.77
CA PHE A 8 -25.59 -0.28 -4.30
C PHE A 8 -25.35 -0.30 -2.80
N VAL A 9 -26.12 -1.09 -2.03
CA VAL A 9 -25.91 -1.33 -0.60
C VAL A 9 -25.12 -2.63 -0.32
N TRP A 10 -24.65 -3.32 -1.34
CA TRP A 10 -23.81 -4.50 -1.13
C TRP A 10 -22.51 -4.14 -0.41
N PRO A 11 -22.10 -4.94 0.59
CA PRO A 11 -20.91 -4.63 1.40
C PRO A 11 -19.67 -4.32 0.57
N GLY A 12 -19.37 -5.13 -0.44
CA GLY A 12 -18.20 -4.92 -1.32
C GLY A 12 -18.24 -3.57 -2.06
N HIS A 13 -19.42 -3.12 -2.50
CA HIS A 13 -19.58 -1.79 -3.11
C HIS A 13 -19.36 -0.67 -2.10
N LEU A 14 -19.91 -0.81 -0.89
CA LEU A 14 -19.73 0.17 0.18
C LEU A 14 -18.28 0.25 0.63
N ILE A 15 -17.59 -0.88 0.80
CA ILE A 15 -16.16 -0.93 1.13
C ILE A 15 -15.33 -0.19 0.08
N ARG A 16 -15.58 -0.44 -1.21
CA ARG A 16 -14.88 0.26 -2.30
C ARG A 16 -15.14 1.78 -2.24
N ARG A 17 -16.35 2.22 -1.98
CA ARG A 17 -16.68 3.65 -1.88
C ARG A 17 -16.04 4.29 -0.64
N LEU A 18 -16.05 3.60 0.50
CA LEU A 18 -15.39 4.06 1.72
C LEU A 18 -13.88 4.21 1.49
N GLN A 19 -13.25 3.26 0.82
CA GLN A 19 -11.83 3.33 0.50
C GLN A 19 -11.51 4.51 -0.42
N GLN A 20 -12.34 4.77 -1.45
CA GLN A 20 -12.15 5.95 -2.31
C GLN A 20 -12.29 7.27 -1.52
N MET A 21 -13.29 7.36 -0.65
CA MET A 21 -13.50 8.54 0.20
C MET A 21 -12.32 8.72 1.17
N ALA A 22 -11.86 7.64 1.81
CA ALA A 22 -10.72 7.68 2.72
C ALA A 22 -9.44 8.20 2.05
N VAL A 23 -9.19 7.80 0.80
CA VAL A 23 -8.06 8.30 0.00
C VAL A 23 -8.21 9.79 -0.30
N LEU A 24 -9.42 10.25 -0.65
CA LEU A 24 -9.68 11.68 -0.89
C LEU A 24 -9.43 12.52 0.36
N VAL A 25 -9.99 12.11 1.49
CA VAL A 25 -9.80 12.81 2.78
C VAL A 25 -8.32 12.81 3.19
N PHE A 26 -7.62 11.69 3.01
CA PHE A 26 -6.18 11.63 3.26
C PHE A 26 -5.43 12.69 2.44
N HIS A 27 -5.69 12.78 1.12
CA HIS A 27 -5.02 13.76 0.27
C HIS A 27 -5.36 15.19 0.63
N GLN A 28 -6.61 15.49 1.00
CA GLN A 28 -7.01 16.81 1.46
C GLN A 28 -6.25 17.24 2.73
N GLU A 29 -6.11 16.34 3.70
CA GLU A 29 -5.44 16.66 4.96
C GLU A 29 -3.90 16.66 4.86
N THR A 30 -3.33 15.91 3.91
CA THR A 30 -1.88 15.84 3.67
C THR A 30 -1.43 16.64 2.46
N ASP A 31 -2.23 17.61 2.02
CA ASP A 31 -1.88 18.45 0.87
C ASP A 31 -0.51 19.13 1.06
N GLY A 32 0.25 19.20 -0.02
CA GLY A 32 1.62 19.75 -0.02
C GLY A 32 2.70 18.83 0.58
N LEU A 33 2.35 17.75 1.29
CA LEU A 33 3.35 16.82 1.86
C LEU A 33 3.88 15.81 0.85
N GLY A 34 3.19 15.63 -0.27
CA GLY A 34 3.61 14.74 -1.36
C GLY A 34 3.73 13.27 -0.94
N VAL A 35 2.86 12.80 -0.06
CA VAL A 35 2.83 11.41 0.42
C VAL A 35 1.47 10.78 0.12
N THR A 36 1.47 9.51 -0.30
CA THR A 36 0.23 8.73 -0.48
C THR A 36 -0.07 7.87 0.76
N PRO A 37 -1.32 7.39 0.96
CA PRO A 37 -1.65 6.51 2.08
C PRO A 37 -0.71 5.29 2.18
N THR A 38 -0.45 4.61 1.07
CA THR A 38 0.43 3.45 1.04
C THR A 38 1.90 3.79 1.32
N GLN A 39 2.39 4.94 0.85
CA GLN A 39 3.72 5.43 1.17
C GLN A 39 3.86 5.77 2.66
N PHE A 40 2.85 6.41 3.25
CA PHE A 40 2.83 6.72 4.68
C PHE A 40 2.87 5.45 5.54
N VAL A 41 2.00 4.47 5.26
CA VAL A 41 2.00 3.17 5.96
C VAL A 41 3.33 2.43 5.79
N THR A 42 3.96 2.50 4.61
CA THR A 42 5.28 1.91 4.35
C THR A 42 6.36 2.57 5.22
N LEU A 43 6.36 3.90 5.32
CA LEU A 43 7.31 4.63 6.18
C LEU A 43 7.10 4.29 7.67
N LEU A 44 5.85 4.19 8.13
CA LEU A 44 5.53 3.75 9.50
C LEU A 44 6.05 2.33 9.77
N GLY A 45 5.86 1.39 8.85
CA GLY A 45 6.36 0.02 9.01
C GLY A 45 7.89 -0.05 9.11
N ILE A 46 8.61 0.84 8.39
CA ILE A 46 10.08 0.94 8.49
C ILE A 46 10.51 1.63 9.79
N GLU A 47 9.74 2.59 10.30
CA GLU A 47 9.99 3.24 11.59
C GLU A 47 9.83 2.25 12.75
N ASP A 48 8.73 1.49 12.74
CA ASP A 48 8.40 0.51 13.77
C ASP A 48 9.43 -0.65 13.84
N GLN A 49 9.89 -1.13 12.68
CA GLN A 49 10.84 -2.24 12.57
C GLN A 49 12.02 -1.87 11.68
N ALA A 50 12.92 -1.05 12.20
CA ALA A 50 14.10 -0.61 11.46
C ALA A 50 14.99 -1.80 11.06
N GLY A 51 15.37 -1.85 9.79
CA GLY A 51 16.22 -2.91 9.25
C GLY A 51 15.47 -4.14 8.71
N LEU A 52 14.15 -4.11 8.66
CA LEU A 52 13.38 -5.16 7.99
C LEU A 52 13.64 -5.14 6.48
N ASP A 53 13.48 -6.27 5.82
CA ASP A 53 13.54 -6.40 4.37
C ASP A 53 12.18 -6.13 3.71
N GLN A 54 12.15 -6.13 2.36
CA GLN A 54 10.92 -5.88 1.61
C GLN A 54 9.85 -6.97 1.80
N VAL A 55 10.27 -8.23 2.04
CA VAL A 55 9.33 -9.34 2.27
C VAL A 55 8.64 -9.15 3.60
N ARG A 56 9.41 -8.87 4.64
CA ARG A 56 8.87 -8.61 5.97
C ARG A 56 8.02 -7.34 5.99
N LEU A 57 8.45 -6.30 5.28
CA LEU A 57 7.68 -5.05 5.13
C LEU A 57 6.31 -5.31 4.50
N SER A 58 6.23 -6.11 3.43
CA SER A 58 4.95 -6.47 2.79
C SER A 58 4.01 -7.23 3.74
N GLN A 59 4.56 -8.10 4.59
CA GLN A 59 3.78 -8.83 5.60
C GLN A 59 3.24 -7.90 6.70
N VAL A 60 4.06 -6.99 7.21
CA VAL A 60 3.68 -6.05 8.27
C VAL A 60 2.64 -5.04 7.77
N THR A 61 2.86 -4.48 6.58
CA THR A 61 1.97 -3.46 6.01
C THR A 61 0.75 -4.03 5.30
N LYS A 62 0.70 -5.35 5.08
CA LYS A 62 -0.33 -6.03 4.27
C LYS A 62 -0.45 -5.47 2.84
N ILE A 63 0.63 -4.90 2.31
CA ILE A 63 0.74 -4.46 0.93
C ILE A 63 1.42 -5.59 0.13
N ASP A 64 0.89 -5.91 -1.05
CA ASP A 64 1.47 -6.95 -1.90
C ASP A 64 2.95 -6.69 -2.24
N ARG A 65 3.71 -7.76 -2.51
CA ARG A 65 5.18 -7.68 -2.71
C ARG A 65 5.57 -6.78 -3.87
N SER A 66 4.82 -6.82 -4.97
CA SER A 66 5.14 -6.04 -6.16
C SER A 66 4.92 -4.55 -5.94
N MET A 67 3.82 -4.20 -5.27
CA MET A 67 3.52 -2.83 -4.87
C MET A 67 4.52 -2.34 -3.82
N THR A 68 4.85 -3.16 -2.81
CA THR A 68 5.87 -2.85 -1.80
C THR A 68 7.21 -2.51 -2.47
N ALA A 69 7.67 -3.32 -3.43
CA ALA A 69 8.90 -3.06 -4.16
C ALA A 69 8.88 -1.71 -4.90
N ARG A 70 7.77 -1.38 -5.58
CA ARG A 70 7.60 -0.10 -6.27
C ARG A 70 7.60 1.09 -5.31
N ILE A 71 6.92 0.96 -4.17
CA ILE A 71 6.88 2.01 -3.15
C ILE A 71 8.28 2.22 -2.56
N VAL A 72 8.97 1.14 -2.17
CA VAL A 72 10.33 1.20 -1.63
C VAL A 72 11.29 1.88 -2.61
N GLU A 73 11.21 1.55 -3.91
CA GLU A 73 12.03 2.19 -4.94
C GLU A 73 11.72 3.70 -5.05
N THR A 74 10.46 4.05 -5.02
CA THR A 74 10.02 5.46 -5.07
C THR A 74 10.50 6.24 -3.84
N LEU A 75 10.36 5.67 -2.63
CA LEU A 75 10.79 6.31 -1.39
C LEU A 75 12.33 6.45 -1.32
N ALA A 76 13.06 5.43 -1.78
CA ALA A 76 14.52 5.49 -1.87
C ALA A 76 15.00 6.58 -2.85
N ARG A 77 14.40 6.66 -4.04
CA ARG A 77 14.70 7.70 -5.03
C ARG A 77 14.41 9.13 -4.53
N ARG A 78 13.39 9.27 -3.66
CA ARG A 78 13.08 10.55 -2.98
C ARG A 78 14.01 10.86 -1.81
N GLY A 79 14.90 9.93 -1.45
CA GLY A 79 15.81 10.06 -0.31
C GLY A 79 15.11 9.97 1.05
N LEU A 80 13.93 9.34 1.12
CA LEU A 80 13.17 9.17 2.36
C LEU A 80 13.57 7.92 3.13
N ILE A 81 14.06 6.91 2.43
CA ILE A 81 14.60 5.68 3.00
C ILE A 81 15.96 5.37 2.39
N ARG A 82 16.75 4.56 3.06
CA ARG A 82 18.02 3.99 2.58
C ARG A 82 17.98 2.47 2.67
N LYS A 83 18.62 1.83 1.70
CA LYS A 83 18.82 0.39 1.64
C LYS A 83 20.24 0.08 2.09
N GLN A 84 20.41 -0.94 2.93
CA GLN A 84 21.73 -1.44 3.36
C GLN A 84 21.77 -2.95 3.21
N PRO A 85 22.93 -3.58 2.97
CA PRO A 85 23.04 -5.03 3.03
C PRO A 85 22.54 -5.56 4.38
N GLY A 86 21.71 -6.59 4.35
CA GLY A 86 21.19 -7.21 5.58
C GLY A 86 22.32 -7.79 6.44
N LYS A 87 22.16 -7.72 7.76
CA LYS A 87 23.17 -8.25 8.70
C LYS A 87 23.27 -9.77 8.65
N THR A 88 22.14 -10.45 8.47
CA THR A 88 22.03 -11.93 8.44
C THR A 88 22.06 -12.49 7.01
N ASP A 89 21.42 -11.81 6.07
CA ASP A 89 21.47 -12.16 4.64
C ASP A 89 21.86 -10.91 3.82
N LYS A 90 23.10 -10.95 3.32
CA LYS A 90 23.64 -9.85 2.49
C LYS A 90 22.91 -9.69 1.15
N ARG A 91 22.10 -10.68 0.73
CA ARG A 91 21.28 -10.61 -0.49
C ARG A 91 19.98 -9.81 -0.26
N ALA A 92 19.50 -9.77 0.98
CA ALA A 92 18.33 -8.97 1.35
C ALA A 92 18.78 -7.57 1.76
N ASN A 93 18.09 -6.54 1.24
CA ASN A 93 18.34 -5.17 1.64
C ASN A 93 17.52 -4.83 2.88
N ALA A 94 18.20 -4.49 3.96
CA ALA A 94 17.62 -3.90 5.15
C ALA A 94 17.21 -2.44 4.89
N LEU A 95 16.00 -2.08 5.29
CA LEU A 95 15.39 -0.77 5.04
C LEU A 95 15.46 0.09 6.29
N TYR A 96 15.82 1.35 6.12
CA TYR A 96 15.91 2.34 7.19
C TYR A 96 15.35 3.67 6.73
N LEU A 97 14.71 4.42 7.63
CA LEU A 97 14.42 5.82 7.38
C LEU A 97 15.71 6.64 7.26
N THR A 98 15.66 7.68 6.45
CA THR A 98 16.64 8.77 6.48
C THR A 98 16.14 9.87 7.43
N PRO A 99 16.97 10.85 7.84
CA PRO A 99 16.50 12.02 8.59
C PRO A 99 15.33 12.73 7.87
N LYS A 100 15.36 12.78 6.53
CA LYS A 100 14.28 13.35 5.71
C LYS A 100 13.00 12.52 5.81
N GLY A 101 13.10 11.18 5.84
CA GLY A 101 11.95 10.29 6.00
C GLY A 101 11.33 10.43 7.39
N THR A 102 12.13 10.45 8.44
CA THR A 102 11.69 10.68 9.82
C THR A 102 11.00 12.05 9.95
N GLN A 103 11.58 13.09 9.37
CA GLN A 103 10.98 14.43 9.40
C GLN A 103 9.64 14.46 8.65
N LEU A 104 9.52 13.79 7.50
CA LEU A 104 8.24 13.68 6.78
C LEU A 104 7.18 12.98 7.62
N LEU A 105 7.49 11.86 8.27
CA LEU A 105 6.56 11.19 9.18
C LEU A 105 6.10 12.10 10.31
N LYS A 106 7.05 12.77 10.98
CA LYS A 106 6.75 13.69 12.08
C LYS A 106 5.76 14.79 11.67
N VAL A 107 5.94 15.36 10.47
CA VAL A 107 5.08 16.42 9.95
C VAL A 107 3.74 15.87 9.45
N ALA A 108 3.74 14.68 8.83
CA ALA A 108 2.52 14.11 8.24
C ALA A 108 1.58 13.47 9.28
N THR A 109 2.09 12.92 10.37
CA THR A 109 1.30 12.20 11.37
C THR A 109 0.10 13.01 11.89
N PRO A 110 0.23 14.26 12.32
CA PRO A 110 -0.92 15.04 12.78
C PRO A 110 -2.02 15.21 11.71
N SER A 111 -1.62 15.42 10.45
CA SER A 111 -2.55 15.53 9.32
C SER A 111 -3.23 14.19 9.02
N VAL A 112 -2.49 13.09 9.10
CA VAL A 112 -3.06 11.75 8.93
C VAL A 112 -4.02 11.43 10.06
N ASP A 113 -3.68 11.73 11.31
CA ASP A 113 -4.59 11.56 12.46
C ASP A 113 -5.88 12.36 12.30
N LYS A 114 -5.78 13.59 11.76
CA LYS A 114 -6.94 14.40 11.41
C LYS A 114 -7.79 13.73 10.35
N SER A 115 -7.16 13.20 9.29
CA SER A 115 -7.87 12.49 8.23
C SER A 115 -8.64 11.26 8.76
N GLN A 116 -8.06 10.49 9.70
CA GLN A 116 -8.73 9.35 10.31
C GLN A 116 -9.98 9.77 11.12
N LYS A 117 -9.88 10.88 11.84
CA LYS A 117 -11.04 11.44 12.57
C LYS A 117 -12.13 11.93 11.62
N GLU A 118 -11.74 12.59 10.53
CA GLU A 118 -12.66 13.12 9.53
C GLU A 118 -13.42 12.01 8.78
N ILE A 119 -12.77 10.92 8.41
CA ILE A 119 -13.41 9.75 7.79
C ILE A 119 -14.57 9.22 8.65
N LEU A 120 -14.39 9.18 9.95
CA LEU A 120 -15.36 8.65 10.89
C LEU A 120 -16.22 9.75 11.58
N ARG A 121 -16.08 11.01 11.18
CA ARG A 121 -16.80 12.14 11.78
C ARG A 121 -18.32 11.95 11.87
N PRO A 122 -19.01 11.37 10.86
CA PRO A 122 -20.46 11.15 10.92
C PRO A 122 -20.93 10.20 12.02
N LEU A 123 -20.03 9.42 12.63
CA LEU A 123 -20.35 8.42 13.65
C LEU A 123 -20.12 8.98 15.06
N SER A 124 -20.97 8.60 16.01
CA SER A 124 -20.72 8.81 17.44
C SER A 124 -19.51 8.02 17.94
N SER A 125 -18.97 8.34 19.12
CA SER A 125 -17.83 7.64 19.70
C SER A 125 -18.05 6.13 19.82
N ALA A 126 -19.25 5.70 20.25
CA ALA A 126 -19.59 4.29 20.39
C ALA A 126 -19.64 3.59 19.02
N GLU A 127 -20.28 4.22 18.02
CA GLU A 127 -20.35 3.68 16.66
C GLU A 127 -18.97 3.59 15.98
N ARG A 128 -18.07 4.55 16.21
CA ARG A 128 -16.69 4.50 15.71
C ARG A 128 -15.95 3.29 16.27
N ALA A 129 -16.05 3.08 17.58
CA ALA A 129 -15.39 1.94 18.23
C ALA A 129 -15.94 0.62 17.68
N GLU A 130 -17.25 0.51 17.54
CA GLU A 130 -17.91 -0.69 17.01
C GLU A 130 -17.58 -0.91 15.54
N PHE A 131 -17.56 0.12 14.70
CA PHE A 131 -17.19 0.02 13.29
C PHE A 131 -15.75 -0.48 13.12
N VAL A 132 -14.79 0.08 13.88
CA VAL A 132 -13.40 -0.39 13.88
C VAL A 132 -13.29 -1.83 14.36
N ARG A 133 -14.04 -2.21 15.39
CA ARG A 133 -14.11 -3.59 15.88
C ARG A 133 -14.61 -4.55 14.80
N MET A 134 -15.71 -4.20 14.12
CA MET A 134 -16.28 -5.02 13.05
C MET A 134 -15.32 -5.18 11.86
N MET A 135 -14.65 -4.11 11.45
CA MET A 135 -13.63 -4.20 10.40
C MET A 135 -12.49 -5.17 10.78
N ARG A 136 -12.01 -5.12 12.03
CA ARG A 136 -10.98 -6.05 12.52
C ARG A 136 -11.47 -7.50 12.47
N VAL A 137 -12.68 -7.78 12.94
CA VAL A 137 -13.27 -9.13 12.89
C VAL A 137 -13.28 -9.68 11.46
N ILE A 138 -13.68 -8.84 10.48
CA ILE A 138 -13.70 -9.24 9.07
C ILE A 138 -12.29 -9.51 8.55
N LEU A 139 -11.33 -8.62 8.83
CA LEU A 139 -9.95 -8.76 8.38
C LEU A 139 -9.26 -9.98 9.02
N ASP A 140 -9.44 -10.20 10.31
CA ASP A 140 -8.85 -11.34 11.02
C ASP A 140 -9.40 -12.69 10.49
N ALA A 141 -10.71 -12.75 10.21
CA ALA A 141 -11.32 -13.94 9.63
C ALA A 141 -10.78 -14.27 8.22
N HIS A 142 -10.38 -13.26 7.46
CA HIS A 142 -9.88 -13.39 6.10
C HIS A 142 -8.35 -13.28 5.98
N GLY A 143 -7.62 -13.09 7.07
CA GLY A 143 -6.17 -12.89 7.07
C GLY A 143 -5.38 -14.02 6.38
N LYS A 144 -5.86 -15.26 6.46
CA LYS A 144 -5.29 -16.40 5.71
C LYS A 144 -5.41 -16.26 4.18
N LEU A 145 -6.37 -15.47 3.67
CA LEU A 145 -6.52 -15.18 2.25
C LEU A 145 -5.52 -14.12 1.81
N GLU A 146 -5.22 -13.15 2.67
CA GLU A 146 -4.22 -12.11 2.42
C GLU A 146 -2.82 -12.69 2.34
N ASP A 147 -2.45 -13.62 3.24
CA ASP A 147 -1.15 -14.28 3.23
C ASP A 147 -0.94 -15.10 1.95
N LYS A 148 -1.97 -15.78 1.45
CA LYS A 148 -1.94 -16.47 0.14
C LYS A 148 -1.88 -15.50 -1.04
N GLY A 149 -2.55 -14.36 -0.98
CA GLY A 149 -2.52 -13.31 -2.00
C GLY A 149 -1.16 -12.62 -2.09
N VAL A 150 -0.49 -12.43 -0.97
CA VAL A 150 0.87 -11.89 -0.88
C VAL A 150 1.89 -12.85 -1.50
N GLU A 151 1.65 -14.17 -1.44
CA GLU A 151 2.51 -15.20 -2.06
C GLU A 151 2.19 -15.44 -3.54
N GLY A 152 0.91 -15.40 -3.93
CA GLY A 152 0.45 -15.85 -5.27
C GLY A 152 0.64 -14.85 -6.41
N ASN A 153 0.75 -13.56 -6.15
CA ASN A 153 0.85 -12.53 -7.18
C ASN A 153 2.29 -12.30 -7.70
N GLY A 154 3.28 -12.98 -7.12
CA GLY A 154 4.67 -12.92 -7.58
C GLY A 154 4.97 -13.76 -8.85
N ALA A 155 4.03 -14.62 -9.29
CA ALA A 155 4.31 -15.64 -10.31
C ALA A 155 3.68 -15.41 -11.71
N LYS A 156 2.84 -14.38 -11.91
CA LYS A 156 2.18 -14.15 -13.21
C LYS A 156 2.16 -12.68 -13.60
N ALA A 157 3.24 -12.17 -14.15
CA ALA A 157 3.22 -11.11 -15.17
C ALA A 157 4.64 -10.86 -15.73
N SER A 158 5.12 -11.77 -16.57
CA SER A 158 6.13 -11.39 -17.56
C SER A 158 5.42 -11.29 -18.92
N PRO A 159 5.23 -10.09 -19.48
CA PRO A 159 4.73 -9.99 -20.86
C PRO A 159 5.85 -10.46 -21.79
N ALA A 160 5.55 -11.49 -22.56
CA ALA A 160 6.42 -11.98 -23.64
C ALA A 160 6.74 -10.81 -24.60
N LYS A 161 8.03 -10.53 -24.79
CA LYS A 161 8.50 -9.58 -25.82
C LYS A 161 8.05 -10.07 -27.20
N PRO A 162 7.42 -9.24 -28.04
CA PRO A 162 7.10 -9.62 -29.40
C PRO A 162 8.40 -9.86 -30.21
N LYS A 163 8.53 -11.04 -30.79
CA LYS A 163 9.63 -11.39 -31.70
C LYS A 163 9.56 -10.47 -32.92
N ALA A 164 10.56 -9.63 -33.11
CA ALA A 164 10.73 -8.82 -34.32
C ALA A 164 10.87 -9.76 -35.52
N LYS A 165 9.95 -9.68 -36.48
CA LYS A 165 10.05 -10.35 -37.79
C LYS A 165 11.21 -9.73 -38.57
N ARG A 166 12.26 -10.48 -38.77
CA ARG A 166 13.37 -10.19 -39.67
C ARG A 166 12.82 -10.16 -41.12
N LYS A 167 12.71 -8.98 -41.72
CA LYS A 167 12.49 -8.85 -43.16
C LYS A 167 13.77 -9.26 -43.89
N THR A 168 13.72 -10.38 -44.59
CA THR A 168 14.70 -10.77 -45.60
C THR A 168 14.54 -9.88 -46.81
N ALA A 169 15.54 -9.04 -47.08
CA ALA A 169 15.63 -8.29 -48.33
C ALA A 169 16.11 -9.27 -49.40
N SER A 170 15.22 -9.56 -50.36
CA SER A 170 15.54 -10.22 -51.64
C SER A 170 16.20 -9.18 -52.56
N ARG A 171 17.49 -9.39 -52.86
CA ARG A 171 18.12 -8.82 -54.04
C ARG A 171 17.89 -9.74 -55.24
N LYS A 172 17.45 -9.18 -56.31
CA LYS A 172 17.55 -9.78 -57.66
C LYS A 172 18.03 -8.74 -58.67
N PRO A 173 18.61 -9.23 -59.73
CA PRO A 173 19.77 -8.71 -60.44
C PRO A 173 19.47 -7.54 -61.36
#